data_f1be70cd45ca08c642ba3855f873196a
#
_entry.id   f1be70cd45ca08c642ba3855f873196a
#
_cell.length_a   1.000
_cell.length_b   1.000
_cell.length_c   1.000
_cell.angle_alpha   90.00
_cell.angle_beta   90.00
_cell.angle_gamma   90.00
#
_symmetry.space_group_name_H-M   'P 1'
#
loop_
_entity.id
_entity.type
_entity.pdbx_description
1 polymer ?
#
loop_
_entity_poly.entity_id
_entity_poly.type
_entity_poly.pdbx_seq_one_letter_code
_entity_poly.pdbx_strand_id
1 'polypeptide(L)'
;LYRLLNPKKCSLKHTLVHRHALIDALLARSTCRQVVEIAAGFSPRGCMVSADQAYRYFEVDLPEVIALKRKRLEESVAGRVVLSRENFKLLVGDITTLDFLLHFPKAPTFVITEGIMMYFKRDAQLAIWRNIAQFLRVHGGEYVFDYIPLEDEPPRSLPGQLLSDLRQRLVKPPPP
;
A
#
# COMPACT_ATOMS: atom_id res chain seq x y z
N LEU A 1 -8.43 -4.77 22.52
CA LEU A 1 -9.17 -5.74 21.66
C LEU A 1 -8.25 -6.89 21.18
N TYR A 2 -6.98 -6.63 20.87
CA TYR A 2 -6.04 -7.64 20.39
C TYR A 2 -5.71 -8.77 21.39
N ARG A 3 -5.84 -8.50 22.71
CA ARG A 3 -5.64 -9.51 23.77
C ARG A 3 -6.79 -10.49 23.97
N LEU A 4 -7.97 -10.23 23.40
CA LEU A 4 -9.15 -11.07 23.51
C LEU A 4 -9.21 -12.16 22.44
N LEU A 5 -8.46 -12.02 21.36
CA LEU A 5 -8.34 -13.04 20.32
C LEU A 5 -7.12 -13.90 20.65
N ASN A 6 -7.36 -15.15 21.04
CA ASN A 6 -6.32 -16.11 21.39
C ASN A 6 -5.25 -16.20 20.26
N PRO A 7 -4.04 -15.66 20.43
CA PRO A 7 -3.06 -15.51 19.34
C PRO A 7 -2.58 -16.85 18.78
N LYS A 8 -2.81 -17.95 19.49
CA LYS A 8 -2.44 -19.30 19.05
C LYS A 8 -3.39 -19.90 18.00
N LYS A 9 -4.52 -19.26 17.69
CA LYS A 9 -5.51 -19.76 16.72
C LYS A 9 -5.72 -18.84 15.51
N CYS A 10 -5.16 -17.63 15.49
CA CYS A 10 -5.32 -16.74 14.34
C CYS A 10 -4.24 -17.06 13.30
N SER A 11 -4.62 -17.60 12.15
CA SER A 11 -3.67 -17.81 11.06
C SER A 11 -3.22 -16.47 10.47
N LEU A 12 -2.00 -16.41 9.93
CA LEU A 12 -1.49 -15.23 9.22
C LEU A 12 -2.50 -14.71 8.19
N LYS A 13 -3.20 -15.61 7.49
CA LYS A 13 -4.25 -15.24 6.53
C LYS A 13 -5.36 -14.40 7.17
N HIS A 14 -5.87 -14.80 8.34
CA HIS A 14 -6.91 -14.04 9.03
C HIS A 14 -6.42 -12.66 9.47
N THR A 15 -5.18 -12.57 9.96
CA THR A 15 -4.57 -11.29 10.35
C THR A 15 -4.49 -10.34 9.16
N LEU A 16 -4.05 -10.82 8.00
CA LEU A 16 -3.93 -10.03 6.79
C LEU A 16 -5.31 -9.55 6.28
N VAL A 17 -6.30 -10.43 6.27
CA VAL A 17 -7.67 -10.09 5.86
C VAL A 17 -8.29 -9.05 6.79
N HIS A 18 -8.14 -9.22 8.11
CA HIS A 18 -8.68 -8.27 9.08
C HIS A 18 -7.98 -6.90 8.99
N ARG A 19 -6.67 -6.88 8.78
CA ARG A 19 -5.91 -5.64 8.56
C ARG A 19 -6.47 -4.88 7.36
N HIS A 20 -6.60 -5.57 6.23
CA HIS A 20 -7.12 -4.99 4.99
C HIS A 20 -8.55 -4.43 5.20
N ALA A 21 -9.45 -5.22 5.80
CA ALA A 21 -10.81 -4.81 6.08
C ALA A 21 -10.90 -3.63 7.06
N LEU A 22 -9.99 -3.53 8.03
CA LEU A 22 -9.94 -2.40 8.95
C LEU A 22 -9.56 -1.10 8.22
N ILE A 23 -8.58 -1.15 7.33
CA ILE A 23 -8.18 0.00 6.50
C ILE A 23 -9.35 0.43 5.61
N ASP A 24 -10.06 -0.53 4.99
CA ASP A 24 -11.24 -0.25 4.17
C ASP A 24 -12.35 0.43 4.98
N ALA A 25 -12.59 -0.04 6.21
CA ALA A 25 -13.58 0.56 7.11
C ALA A 25 -13.19 1.99 7.55
N LEU A 26 -11.89 2.26 7.75
CA LEU A 26 -11.40 3.60 8.06
C LEU A 26 -11.57 4.54 6.85
N LEU A 27 -11.21 4.07 5.65
CA LEU A 27 -11.41 4.83 4.41
C LEU A 27 -12.89 5.17 4.18
N ALA A 28 -13.78 4.20 4.38
CA ALA A 28 -15.23 4.40 4.21
C ALA A 28 -15.81 5.46 5.19
N ARG A 29 -15.17 5.67 6.33
CA ARG A 29 -15.56 6.69 7.33
C ARG A 29 -14.89 8.04 7.11
N SER A 30 -13.85 8.09 6.29
CA SER A 30 -13.10 9.30 5.99
C SER A 30 -13.91 10.23 5.07
N THR A 31 -13.71 11.53 5.24
CA THR A 31 -14.21 12.55 4.32
C THR A 31 -13.30 12.79 3.13
N CYS A 32 -12.08 12.24 3.14
CA CYS A 32 -11.15 12.35 2.03
C CYS A 32 -11.70 11.65 0.79
N ARG A 33 -11.53 12.28 -0.37
CA ARG A 33 -11.90 11.70 -1.67
C ARG A 33 -10.68 11.51 -2.59
N GLN A 34 -9.52 11.94 -2.17
CA GLN A 34 -8.23 11.59 -2.77
C GLN A 34 -7.57 10.52 -1.90
N VAL A 35 -7.17 9.42 -2.51
CA VAL A 35 -6.51 8.30 -1.84
C VAL A 35 -5.17 8.04 -2.51
N VAL A 36 -4.13 7.89 -1.70
CA VAL A 36 -2.79 7.51 -2.14
C VAL A 36 -2.36 6.27 -1.36
N GLU A 37 -2.32 5.13 -2.02
CA GLU A 37 -1.84 3.86 -1.46
C GLU A 37 -0.40 3.65 -1.93
N ILE A 38 0.56 3.74 -0.99
CA ILE A 38 2.00 3.66 -1.24
C ILE A 38 2.46 2.24 -0.94
N ALA A 39 3.32 1.68 -1.80
CA ALA A 39 3.69 0.27 -1.80
C ALA A 39 2.44 -0.62 -1.91
N ALA A 40 1.55 -0.27 -2.85
CA ALA A 40 0.24 -0.88 -3.02
C ALA A 40 0.28 -2.36 -3.42
N GLY A 41 1.39 -2.83 -3.98
CA GLY A 41 1.55 -4.22 -4.41
C GLY A 41 0.41 -4.66 -5.33
N PHE A 42 -0.21 -5.78 -4.96
CA PHE A 42 -1.38 -6.33 -5.65
C PHE A 42 -2.69 -6.08 -4.89
N SER A 43 -2.74 -5.06 -4.04
CA SER A 43 -3.98 -4.66 -3.36
C SER A 43 -5.12 -4.47 -4.37
N PRO A 44 -6.32 -5.06 -4.14
CA PRO A 44 -7.47 -4.84 -5.00
C PRO A 44 -8.23 -3.55 -4.65
N ARG A 45 -7.85 -2.86 -3.57
CA ARG A 45 -8.59 -1.72 -3.00
C ARG A 45 -8.82 -0.62 -4.02
N GLY A 46 -7.77 -0.21 -4.76
CA GLY A 46 -7.89 0.84 -5.77
C GLY A 46 -8.85 0.48 -6.89
N CYS A 47 -8.85 -0.80 -7.31
CA CYS A 47 -9.80 -1.29 -8.32
C CYS A 47 -11.25 -1.21 -7.82
N MET A 48 -11.49 -1.47 -6.54
CA MET A 48 -12.81 -1.45 -5.92
C MET A 48 -13.28 -0.02 -5.65
N VAL A 49 -12.45 0.78 -4.97
CA VAL A 49 -12.81 2.15 -4.55
C VAL A 49 -12.99 3.08 -5.75
N SER A 50 -12.18 2.95 -6.79
CA SER A 50 -12.32 3.76 -8.02
C SER A 50 -13.56 3.45 -8.86
N ALA A 51 -14.37 2.46 -8.47
CA ALA A 51 -15.69 2.27 -9.08
C ALA A 51 -16.63 3.46 -8.76
N ASP A 52 -16.44 4.11 -7.63
CA ASP A 52 -17.08 5.37 -7.28
C ASP A 52 -16.26 6.54 -7.85
N GLN A 53 -16.83 7.28 -8.79
CA GLN A 53 -16.21 8.43 -9.44
C GLN A 53 -15.96 9.61 -8.50
N ALA A 54 -16.54 9.61 -7.30
CA ALA A 54 -16.25 10.60 -6.27
C ALA A 54 -14.82 10.48 -5.71
N TYR A 55 -14.20 9.30 -5.82
CA TYR A 55 -12.83 9.09 -5.39
C TYR A 55 -11.83 9.31 -6.53
N ARG A 56 -10.66 9.85 -6.18
CA ARG A 56 -9.44 9.79 -6.99
C ARG A 56 -8.46 8.85 -6.30
N TYR A 57 -8.13 7.75 -6.94
CA TYR A 57 -7.30 6.71 -6.34
C TYR A 57 -5.97 6.56 -7.07
N PHE A 58 -4.90 6.69 -6.31
CA PHE A 58 -3.54 6.56 -6.80
C PHE A 58 -2.86 5.40 -6.08
N GLU A 59 -2.44 4.40 -6.82
CA GLU A 59 -1.57 3.35 -6.34
C GLU A 59 -0.15 3.67 -6.76
N VAL A 60 0.76 3.65 -5.80
CA VAL A 60 2.18 3.95 -6.01
C VAL A 60 3.01 2.75 -5.59
N ASP A 61 3.92 2.33 -6.47
CA ASP A 61 4.85 1.24 -6.17
C ASP A 61 6.09 1.34 -7.07
N LEU A 62 7.05 0.43 -6.87
CA LEU A 62 8.25 0.33 -7.68
C LEU A 62 7.91 0.01 -9.16
N PRO A 63 8.78 0.37 -10.11
CA PRO A 63 8.50 0.22 -11.54
C PRO A 63 8.09 -1.20 -11.94
N GLU A 64 8.76 -2.21 -11.38
CA GLU A 64 8.52 -3.62 -11.71
C GLU A 64 7.14 -4.09 -11.20
N VAL A 65 6.74 -3.62 -10.02
CA VAL A 65 5.45 -3.96 -9.40
C VAL A 65 4.32 -3.32 -10.20
N ILE A 66 4.45 -2.04 -10.54
CA ILE A 66 3.47 -1.31 -11.36
C ILE A 66 3.32 -1.95 -12.74
N ALA A 67 4.43 -2.29 -13.40
CA ALA A 67 4.41 -2.94 -14.71
C ALA A 67 3.68 -4.31 -14.64
N LEU A 68 3.99 -5.11 -13.62
CA LEU A 68 3.37 -6.42 -13.44
C LEU A 68 1.89 -6.30 -13.09
N LYS A 69 1.50 -5.37 -12.21
CA LYS A 69 0.08 -5.12 -11.86
C LYS A 69 -0.71 -4.67 -13.08
N ARG A 70 -0.17 -3.73 -13.87
CA ARG A 70 -0.78 -3.28 -15.12
C ARG A 70 -1.01 -4.45 -16.07
N LYS A 71 0.01 -5.27 -16.32
CA LYS A 71 -0.08 -6.46 -17.17
C LYS A 71 -1.21 -7.40 -16.68
N ARG A 72 -1.29 -7.66 -15.37
CA ARG A 72 -2.34 -8.52 -14.81
C ARG A 72 -3.75 -7.95 -14.99
N LEU A 73 -3.90 -6.65 -14.88
CA LEU A 73 -5.20 -5.99 -15.15
C LEU A 73 -5.55 -6.05 -16.63
N GLU A 74 -4.59 -5.91 -17.53
CA GLU A 74 -4.81 -6.02 -19.00
C GLU A 74 -5.26 -7.41 -19.42
N GLU A 75 -4.93 -8.47 -18.68
CA GLU A 75 -5.32 -9.86 -18.99
C GLU A 75 -6.84 -10.10 -18.88
N SER A 76 -7.60 -9.23 -18.20
CA SER A 76 -9.04 -9.39 -18.02
C SER A 76 -9.85 -8.20 -18.53
N VAL A 77 -11.11 -8.45 -18.94
CA VAL A 77 -12.04 -7.38 -19.35
C VAL A 77 -12.26 -6.41 -18.19
N ALA A 78 -12.52 -6.92 -16.99
CA ALA A 78 -12.73 -6.09 -15.80
C ALA A 78 -11.50 -5.22 -15.47
N GLY A 79 -10.30 -5.76 -15.57
CA GLY A 79 -9.08 -5.03 -15.34
C GLY A 79 -8.84 -3.92 -16.35
N ARG A 80 -9.12 -4.16 -17.64
CA ARG A 80 -9.06 -3.11 -18.68
C ARG A 80 -10.04 -1.98 -18.40
N VAL A 81 -11.25 -2.29 -17.93
CA VAL A 81 -12.21 -1.27 -17.49
C VAL A 81 -11.66 -0.44 -16.33
N VAL A 82 -11.00 -1.06 -15.36
CA VAL A 82 -10.35 -0.33 -14.26
C VAL A 82 -9.25 0.59 -14.78
N LEU A 83 -8.39 0.09 -15.67
CA LEU A 83 -7.30 0.89 -16.25
C LEU A 83 -7.78 2.07 -17.11
N SER A 84 -8.99 2.00 -17.68
CA SER A 84 -9.59 3.09 -18.46
C SER A 84 -10.21 4.19 -17.61
N ARG A 85 -10.36 3.99 -16.31
CA ARG A 85 -10.95 5.01 -15.40
C ARG A 85 -10.02 6.23 -15.26
N GLU A 86 -10.56 7.40 -15.40
CA GLU A 86 -9.81 8.65 -15.22
C GLU A 86 -9.40 8.88 -13.77
N ASN A 87 -10.20 8.39 -12.84
CA ASN A 87 -10.03 8.54 -11.40
C ASN A 87 -9.14 7.45 -10.75
N PHE A 88 -8.56 6.53 -11.54
CA PHE A 88 -7.63 5.50 -11.08
C PHE A 88 -6.29 5.62 -11.80
N LYS A 89 -5.19 5.68 -11.05
CA LYS A 89 -3.84 5.80 -11.62
C LYS A 89 -2.87 4.85 -10.92
N LEU A 90 -2.08 4.14 -11.74
CA LEU A 90 -0.90 3.40 -11.33
C LEU A 90 0.33 4.28 -11.56
N LEU A 91 1.05 4.61 -10.50
CA LEU A 91 2.20 5.53 -10.52
C LEU A 91 3.45 4.80 -10.05
N VAL A 92 4.55 5.11 -10.69
CA VAL A 92 5.88 4.66 -10.23
C VAL A 92 6.36 5.62 -9.13
N GLY A 93 6.81 5.07 -8.02
CA GLY A 93 7.39 5.84 -6.93
C GLY A 93 8.06 4.96 -5.89
N ASP A 94 9.05 5.52 -5.21
CA ASP A 94 9.74 4.86 -4.11
C ASP A 94 9.31 5.48 -2.78
N ILE A 95 8.85 4.67 -1.85
CA ILE A 95 8.43 5.10 -0.51
C ILE A 95 9.58 5.75 0.27
N THR A 96 10.82 5.45 -0.06
CA THR A 96 11.99 6.00 0.66
C THR A 96 12.27 7.45 0.31
N THR A 97 11.96 7.88 -0.93
CA THR A 97 12.13 9.26 -1.38
C THR A 97 10.85 10.09 -1.23
N LEU A 98 9.69 9.49 -1.51
CA LEU A 98 8.36 10.13 -1.51
C LEU A 98 8.28 11.38 -2.42
N ASP A 99 9.21 11.55 -3.37
CA ASP A 99 9.26 12.71 -4.25
C ASP A 99 7.98 12.87 -5.08
N PHE A 100 7.33 11.74 -5.39
CA PHE A 100 6.05 11.72 -6.11
C PHE A 100 4.91 12.44 -5.37
N LEU A 101 4.98 12.59 -4.04
CA LEU A 101 3.95 13.31 -3.26
C LEU A 101 3.85 14.78 -3.65
N LEU A 102 4.91 15.37 -4.18
CA LEU A 102 4.93 16.76 -4.62
C LEU A 102 4.05 17.02 -5.86
N HIS A 103 3.68 15.97 -6.59
CA HIS A 103 2.95 16.06 -7.85
C HIS A 103 1.42 15.86 -7.69
N PHE A 104 0.94 15.60 -6.47
CA PHE A 104 -0.49 15.42 -6.26
C PHE A 104 -1.24 16.76 -6.17
N PRO A 105 -2.48 16.81 -6.69
CA PRO A 105 -3.34 17.96 -6.52
C PRO A 105 -3.56 18.26 -5.02
N LYS A 106 -3.59 19.54 -4.65
CA LYS A 106 -3.86 19.95 -3.28
C LYS A 106 -5.31 19.62 -2.93
N ALA A 107 -5.50 18.57 -2.14
CA ALA A 107 -6.80 18.13 -1.64
C ALA A 107 -6.60 17.31 -0.37
N PRO A 108 -7.58 17.25 0.54
CA PRO A 108 -7.54 16.33 1.68
C PRO A 108 -7.35 14.90 1.20
N THR A 109 -6.27 14.25 1.66
CA THR A 109 -5.79 12.98 1.13
C THR A 109 -5.78 11.90 2.21
N PHE A 110 -6.33 10.74 1.88
CA PHE A 110 -6.20 9.52 2.68
C PHE A 110 -4.97 8.76 2.20
N VAL A 111 -3.89 8.78 2.99
CA VAL A 111 -2.66 8.09 2.66
C VAL A 111 -2.64 6.72 3.33
N ILE A 112 -2.27 5.69 2.60
CA ILE A 112 -2.19 4.31 3.09
C ILE A 112 -0.79 3.78 2.85
N THR A 113 -0.20 3.14 3.89
CA THR A 113 0.90 2.19 3.74
C THR A 113 0.52 0.92 4.48
N GLU A 114 0.34 -0.19 3.76
CA GLU A 114 -0.07 -1.47 4.33
C GLU A 114 1.01 -2.53 4.11
N GLY A 115 1.49 -3.15 5.21
CA GLY A 115 2.41 -4.28 5.16
C GLY A 115 3.82 -3.94 4.70
N ILE A 116 4.25 -2.70 4.81
CA ILE A 116 5.55 -2.24 4.30
C ILE A 116 6.47 -1.68 5.39
N MET A 117 5.93 -0.98 6.39
CA MET A 117 6.75 -0.25 7.36
C MET A 117 7.69 -1.15 8.17
N MET A 118 7.30 -2.40 8.40
CA MET A 118 8.10 -3.39 9.14
C MET A 118 9.41 -3.79 8.46
N TYR A 119 9.57 -3.50 7.16
CA TYR A 119 10.79 -3.83 6.40
C TYR A 119 11.86 -2.75 6.48
N PHE A 120 11.55 -1.59 7.06
CA PHE A 120 12.47 -0.48 7.19
C PHE A 120 13.10 -0.41 8.58
N LYS A 121 14.36 0.00 8.64
CA LYS A 121 15.01 0.40 9.89
C LYS A 121 14.33 1.64 10.46
N ARG A 122 14.41 1.81 11.78
CA ARG A 122 13.75 2.90 12.51
C ARG A 122 13.99 4.29 11.91
N ASP A 123 15.22 4.59 11.53
CA ASP A 123 15.54 5.91 10.95
C ASP A 123 14.84 6.14 9.62
N ALA A 124 14.75 5.10 8.77
CA ALA A 124 14.01 5.17 7.52
C ALA A 124 12.50 5.30 7.76
N GLN A 125 11.94 4.56 8.73
CA GLN A 125 10.54 4.71 9.13
C GLN A 125 10.24 6.15 9.56
N LEU A 126 11.10 6.73 10.40
CA LEU A 126 10.95 8.11 10.87
C LEU A 126 11.04 9.12 9.72
N ALA A 127 11.92 8.92 8.75
CA ALA A 127 12.02 9.76 7.57
C ALA A 127 10.75 9.69 6.72
N ILE A 128 10.24 8.48 6.45
CA ILE A 128 9.00 8.25 5.72
C ILE A 128 7.82 8.96 6.42
N TRP A 129 7.66 8.77 7.73
CA TRP A 129 6.58 9.40 8.49
C TRP A 129 6.67 10.92 8.50
N ARG A 130 7.88 11.49 8.59
CA ARG A 130 8.08 12.96 8.50
C ARG A 130 7.63 13.51 7.14
N ASN A 131 7.99 12.83 6.06
CA ASN A 131 7.63 13.24 4.71
C ASN A 131 6.11 13.16 4.49
N ILE A 132 5.46 12.07 4.92
CA ILE A 132 4.00 11.94 4.87
C ILE A 132 3.33 13.01 5.75
N ALA A 133 3.83 13.25 6.95
CA ALA A 133 3.29 14.28 7.82
C ALA A 133 3.44 15.69 7.21
N GLN A 134 4.55 15.97 6.53
CA GLN A 134 4.74 17.24 5.82
C GLN A 134 3.76 17.38 4.65
N PHE A 135 3.57 16.33 3.87
CA PHE A 135 2.57 16.30 2.81
C PHE A 135 1.16 16.60 3.35
N LEU A 136 0.73 15.89 4.41
CA LEU A 136 -0.59 16.07 5.01
C LEU A 136 -0.76 17.43 5.68
N ARG A 137 0.32 18.05 6.15
CA ARG A 137 0.26 19.43 6.68
C ARG A 137 -0.13 20.45 5.61
N VAL A 138 0.26 20.19 4.35
CA VAL A 138 -0.04 21.07 3.20
C VAL A 138 -1.40 20.74 2.58
N HIS A 139 -1.75 19.47 2.49
CA HIS A 139 -2.92 18.97 1.77
C HIS A 139 -4.14 18.75 2.68
N GLY A 140 -3.91 18.52 3.96
CA GLY A 140 -4.90 17.98 4.88
C GLY A 140 -5.13 16.49 4.65
N GLY A 141 -5.88 15.85 5.55
CA GLY A 141 -6.28 14.47 5.41
C GLY A 141 -5.79 13.57 6.52
N GLU A 142 -5.65 12.28 6.23
CA GLU A 142 -5.42 11.21 7.19
C GLU A 142 -4.34 10.25 6.70
N TYR A 143 -3.59 9.65 7.62
CA TYR A 143 -2.63 8.60 7.32
C TYR A 143 -2.95 7.34 8.10
N VAL A 144 -3.07 6.23 7.39
CA VAL A 144 -3.31 4.90 7.96
C VAL A 144 -2.16 3.96 7.59
N PHE A 145 -1.63 3.28 8.57
CA PHE A 145 -0.57 2.30 8.41
C PHE A 145 -0.71 1.18 9.44
N ASP A 146 -0.20 0.00 9.12
CA ASP A 146 -0.03 -1.05 10.09
C ASP A 146 1.36 -0.95 10.75
N TYR A 147 1.39 -1.16 12.04
CA TYR A 147 2.61 -1.16 12.82
C TYR A 147 2.71 -2.44 13.63
N ILE A 148 3.78 -3.18 13.43
CA ILE A 148 4.14 -4.33 14.25
C ILE A 148 5.23 -3.86 15.20
N PRO A 149 4.93 -3.65 16.50
CA PRO A 149 5.96 -3.30 17.46
C PRO A 149 6.98 -4.45 17.51
N LEU A 150 8.23 -4.13 17.27
CA LEU A 150 9.33 -5.02 17.61
C LEU A 150 9.44 -4.96 19.12
N GLU A 151 8.91 -5.97 19.81
CA GLU A 151 9.36 -6.26 21.17
C GLU A 151 10.87 -6.49 21.04
N ASP A 152 11.69 -5.98 21.95
CA ASP A 152 13.15 -5.86 21.98
C ASP A 152 13.99 -7.07 21.47
N GLU A 153 13.48 -7.84 20.56
CA GLU A 153 14.24 -8.82 19.80
C GLU A 153 15.10 -8.07 18.75
N PRO A 154 16.40 -8.43 18.68
CA PRO A 154 17.22 -7.94 17.58
C PRO A 154 16.47 -8.24 16.27
N PRO A 155 16.48 -7.31 15.28
CA PRO A 155 15.73 -7.47 14.05
C PRO A 155 16.01 -8.86 13.52
N ARG A 156 14.99 -9.73 13.51
CA ARG A 156 15.08 -10.97 12.73
C ARG A 156 15.37 -10.48 11.34
N SER A 157 16.63 -10.61 10.95
CA SER A 157 17.02 -10.42 9.57
C SER A 157 16.10 -11.36 8.79
N LEU A 158 15.04 -10.83 8.21
CA LEU A 158 14.42 -11.55 7.11
C LEU A 158 15.60 -11.85 6.20
N PRO A 159 15.87 -13.12 5.92
CA PRO A 159 16.98 -13.45 5.06
C PRO A 159 16.82 -12.58 3.84
N GLY A 160 17.86 -11.82 3.47
CA GLY A 160 17.87 -11.06 2.22
C GLY A 160 17.54 -11.95 1.02
N GLN A 161 17.64 -13.26 1.20
CA GLN A 161 17.10 -14.32 0.40
C GLN A 161 15.58 -14.26 0.19
N LEU A 162 14.75 -13.90 1.18
CA LEU A 162 13.28 -13.87 0.98
C LEU A 162 12.85 -12.72 0.06
N LEU A 163 13.50 -11.56 0.19
CA LEU A 163 13.26 -10.43 -0.73
C LEU A 163 13.89 -10.72 -2.11
N SER A 164 15.06 -11.37 -2.16
CA SER A 164 15.67 -11.81 -3.42
C SER A 164 14.86 -12.95 -4.06
N ASP A 165 14.31 -13.86 -3.28
CA ASP A 165 13.47 -14.97 -3.76
C ASP A 165 12.10 -14.49 -4.23
N LEU A 166 11.49 -13.51 -3.54
CA LEU A 166 10.28 -12.83 -4.03
C LEU A 166 10.58 -12.06 -5.32
N ARG A 167 11.71 -11.34 -5.37
CA ARG A 167 12.17 -10.64 -6.56
C ARG A 167 12.43 -11.61 -7.71
N GLN A 168 13.09 -12.75 -7.46
CA GLN A 168 13.35 -13.79 -8.48
C GLN A 168 12.08 -14.52 -8.94
N ARG A 169 11.14 -14.81 -8.04
CA ARG A 169 9.86 -15.47 -8.39
C ARG A 169 8.91 -14.55 -9.15
N LEU A 170 8.97 -13.25 -8.90
CA LEU A 170 8.15 -12.25 -9.60
C LEU A 170 8.71 -11.90 -10.98
N VAL A 171 10.00 -12.10 -11.21
CA VAL A 171 10.71 -11.73 -12.46
C VAL A 171 10.93 -12.92 -13.39
N LYS A 172 10.83 -14.18 -12.91
CA LYS A 172 10.96 -15.35 -13.80
C LYS A 172 9.68 -15.58 -14.61
N PRO A 173 9.78 -15.61 -15.95
CA PRO A 173 8.67 -16.08 -16.77
C PRO A 173 8.35 -17.53 -16.41
N PRO A 174 7.09 -17.99 -16.57
CA PRO A 174 6.74 -19.40 -16.41
C PRO A 174 7.59 -20.25 -17.38
N PRO A 175 7.94 -21.47 -17.01
CA PRO A 175 8.64 -22.37 -17.91
C PRO A 175 7.80 -22.65 -19.15
N PRO A 176 8.43 -22.96 -20.29
CA PRO A 176 7.78 -23.20 -21.57
C PRO A 176 6.82 -24.37 -21.52
#